data_9e576490ab57d252c12f58bd7d1836b7
#
_entry.id   9e576490ab57d252c12f58bd7d1836b7
#
_cell.length_a   1.000
_cell.length_b   1.000
_cell.length_c   1.000
_cell.angle_alpha   90.00
_cell.angle_beta   90.00
_cell.angle_gamma   90.00
#
_symmetry.space_group_name_H-M   'P 1'
#
loop_
_entity.id
_entity.type
_entity.pdbx_description
1 polymer ?
#
loop_
_entity_poly.entity_id
_entity_poly.type
_entity_poly.pdbx_seq_one_letter_code
_entity_poly.pdbx_strand_id
1 'polypeptide(L)'
;MKKKVVSLLVAGCLVGTMAVPGTVMAESNDLSGTKITFLNTKTEIQDYLEDLGKEFQDETGIEIEFYTNTEENHITEKYAAGEPYTIMMMDYPDVADYQEYLYDLSNEKWIADGGSQYGLTLDDKVYGFPFVIEAMGLIYNADAIEAITGEKFDWKDYSDLESFKSLLDKLVDGGMETPVALNQDDWSLASHVFGQAYCAREDGSEEASLAFVDKLKNGEADLANDKDFNALMDLIDVFMEYNINKDDPLSATYDMNDEYLKDGTVAFWPNGSWATDVSELTDNVGIMPYPMDTENNVNSQNLVSGATKMLTVDAAYSTEEQQKAALEFLDWLVYNDCGQKFMVDTCSLITAFSNNEQKPEAPLSASVADFVKNGESVYWYQAMPSDHNTEVGAILQKYISGAIDRSELITEVTDYWKK
;
A
#
# COMPACT_ATOMS: atom_id res chain seq x y z
N MET A 1 82.76 -19.24 9.43
CA MET A 1 83.64 -18.17 8.87
C MET A 1 82.91 -16.84 9.08
N LYS A 2 83.30 -16.16 10.03
CA LYS A 2 83.81 -14.81 10.31
C LYS A 2 83.51 -13.82 9.21
N LYS A 3 82.80 -12.69 9.54
CA LYS A 3 83.23 -11.27 9.37
C LYS A 3 81.95 -10.43 9.47
N LYS A 4 81.86 -9.44 10.16
CA LYS A 4 82.49 -8.34 10.88
C LYS A 4 81.46 -7.22 10.90
N VAL A 5 81.26 -6.72 12.11
CA VAL A 5 80.55 -5.49 12.47
C VAL A 5 81.27 -4.29 11.92
N VAL A 6 80.53 -3.29 11.42
CA VAL A 6 81.00 -1.89 11.46
C VAL A 6 79.84 -1.01 11.92
N SER A 7 80.00 -0.50 13.11
CA SER A 7 79.22 0.62 13.66
C SER A 7 79.66 1.92 13.03
N LEU A 8 78.70 2.77 12.62
CA LEU A 8 78.99 4.20 12.44
C LEU A 8 77.92 4.99 13.23
N LEU A 9 78.37 5.60 14.28
CA LEU A 9 77.67 6.70 15.01
C LEU A 9 77.76 7.94 14.13
N VAL A 10 76.64 8.61 13.87
CA VAL A 10 76.58 10.02 13.53
C VAL A 10 75.54 10.71 14.38
N ALA A 11 76.00 11.71 15.06
CA ALA A 11 75.25 12.52 16.03
C ALA A 11 74.24 13.46 15.37
N GLY A 12 73.17 13.62 16.03
CA GLY A 12 72.31 14.74 16.34
C GLY A 12 72.04 15.85 15.32
N CYS A 13 70.80 16.03 15.02
CA CYS A 13 70.15 17.34 14.95
C CYS A 13 68.67 17.15 15.32
N LEU A 14 68.28 17.62 16.48
CA LEU A 14 66.92 17.86 16.89
C LEU A 14 66.31 18.96 15.98
N VAL A 15 65.45 18.61 15.04
CA VAL A 15 64.52 19.55 14.43
C VAL A 15 63.15 19.25 15.03
N GLY A 16 62.67 20.14 15.89
CA GLY A 16 61.32 20.13 16.41
C GLY A 16 60.32 20.35 15.27
N THR A 17 59.66 19.29 14.84
CA THR A 17 58.45 19.40 14.03
C THR A 17 57.30 19.75 14.97
N MET A 18 56.84 20.98 14.90
CA MET A 18 55.51 21.37 15.41
C MET A 18 54.51 20.49 14.65
N ALA A 19 53.82 19.61 15.38
CA ALA A 19 52.62 18.94 14.91
C ALA A 19 51.56 20.02 14.67
N VAL A 20 51.29 20.32 13.43
CA VAL A 20 50.06 20.99 13.01
C VAL A 20 48.94 19.99 13.29
N PRO A 21 47.92 20.33 14.10
CA PRO A 21 46.76 19.48 14.20
C PRO A 21 46.17 19.37 12.79
N GLY A 22 46.22 18.18 12.19
CA GLY A 22 45.48 17.86 10.99
C GLY A 22 44.02 18.12 11.31
N THR A 23 43.45 19.14 10.74
CA THR A 23 42.02 19.23 10.51
C THR A 23 41.66 17.96 9.71
N VAL A 24 41.06 17.02 10.39
CA VAL A 24 40.24 16.01 9.68
C VAL A 24 39.19 16.85 8.97
N MET A 25 39.41 17.11 7.67
CA MET A 25 38.34 17.56 6.82
C MET A 25 37.32 16.42 6.90
N ALA A 26 36.18 16.64 7.52
CA ALA A 26 35.00 15.86 7.21
C ALA A 26 34.85 15.98 5.68
N GLU A 27 34.89 14.85 4.97
CA GLU A 27 34.48 14.82 3.58
C GLU A 27 33.08 15.45 3.57
N SER A 28 32.97 16.61 2.97
CA SER A 28 31.69 17.19 2.67
C SER A 28 31.08 16.22 1.65
N ASN A 29 30.10 15.44 2.04
CA ASN A 29 29.26 14.68 1.12
C ASN A 29 28.40 15.68 0.34
N ASP A 30 29.04 16.44 -0.55
CA ASP A 30 28.34 17.29 -1.49
C ASP A 30 27.81 16.40 -2.62
N LEU A 31 26.53 16.07 -2.55
CA LEU A 31 25.83 15.26 -3.56
C LEU A 31 25.27 16.12 -4.71
N SER A 32 25.55 17.42 -4.72
CA SER A 32 25.11 18.34 -5.77
C SER A 32 25.59 17.87 -7.15
N GLY A 33 24.67 17.80 -8.10
CA GLY A 33 24.92 17.29 -9.46
C GLY A 33 24.78 15.77 -9.61
N THR A 34 24.52 15.03 -8.53
CA THR A 34 24.16 13.61 -8.63
C THR A 34 22.79 13.49 -9.27
N LYS A 35 22.65 12.50 -10.17
CA LYS A 35 21.40 12.18 -10.85
C LYS A 35 20.90 10.82 -10.40
N ILE A 36 19.65 10.78 -9.98
CA ILE A 36 18.94 9.54 -9.62
C ILE A 36 17.66 9.39 -10.43
N THR A 37 17.17 8.18 -10.53
CA THR A 37 15.93 7.84 -11.24
C THR A 37 14.91 7.29 -10.27
N PHE A 38 13.64 7.62 -10.47
CA PHE A 38 12.54 7.19 -9.63
C PHE A 38 11.44 6.53 -10.47
N LEU A 39 11.11 5.27 -10.17
CA LEU A 39 9.94 4.60 -10.72
C LEU A 39 8.72 4.85 -9.82
N ASN A 40 7.72 5.50 -10.39
CA ASN A 40 6.40 5.66 -9.78
C ASN A 40 5.43 4.61 -10.33
N THR A 41 4.78 3.85 -9.44
CA THR A 41 3.70 2.92 -9.79
C THR A 41 2.31 3.40 -9.32
N LYS A 42 2.22 4.63 -8.79
CA LYS A 42 1.00 5.28 -8.32
C LYS A 42 0.64 6.42 -9.27
N THR A 43 -0.26 6.14 -10.22
CA THR A 43 -0.61 7.09 -11.30
C THR A 43 -1.26 8.37 -10.80
N GLU A 44 -1.94 8.31 -9.66
CA GLU A 44 -2.68 9.43 -9.06
C GLU A 44 -1.78 10.60 -8.65
N ILE A 45 -0.47 10.35 -8.44
CA ILE A 45 0.48 11.40 -8.05
C ILE A 45 1.38 11.87 -9.19
N GLN A 46 1.28 11.28 -10.38
CA GLN A 46 2.24 11.50 -11.47
C GLN A 46 2.38 12.97 -11.88
N ASP A 47 1.29 13.73 -11.88
CA ASP A 47 1.26 15.11 -12.35
C ASP A 47 1.98 16.08 -11.39
N TYR A 48 2.28 15.65 -10.17
CA TYR A 48 2.95 16.46 -9.14
C TYR A 48 4.45 16.17 -9.01
N LEU A 49 4.96 15.10 -9.65
CA LEU A 49 6.33 14.62 -9.45
C LEU A 49 7.40 15.56 -10.03
N GLU A 50 7.12 16.21 -11.17
CA GLU A 50 8.06 17.18 -11.76
C GLU A 50 8.31 18.37 -10.83
N ASP A 51 7.26 18.91 -10.21
CA ASP A 51 7.38 20.03 -9.27
C ASP A 51 8.11 19.61 -8.01
N LEU A 52 7.83 18.42 -7.48
CA LEU A 52 8.56 17.82 -6.35
C LEU A 52 10.06 17.72 -6.64
N GLY A 53 10.42 17.15 -7.79
CA GLY A 53 11.82 16.96 -8.18
C GLY A 53 12.57 18.29 -8.33
N LYS A 54 11.89 19.32 -8.81
CA LYS A 54 12.45 20.66 -8.93
C LYS A 54 12.69 21.29 -7.56
N GLU A 55 11.72 21.20 -6.62
CA GLU A 55 11.90 21.72 -5.27
C GLU A 55 13.05 21.02 -4.57
N PHE A 56 13.15 19.70 -4.66
CA PHE A 56 14.25 18.93 -4.11
C PHE A 56 15.61 19.33 -4.73
N GLN A 57 15.68 19.48 -6.06
CA GLN A 57 16.89 19.89 -6.76
C GLN A 57 17.32 21.32 -6.39
N ASP A 58 16.38 22.26 -6.26
CA ASP A 58 16.66 23.64 -5.89
C ASP A 58 17.29 23.72 -4.47
N GLU A 59 16.91 22.84 -3.55
CA GLU A 59 17.42 22.81 -2.18
C GLU A 59 18.71 22.01 -2.03
N THR A 60 18.84 20.87 -2.73
CA THR A 60 19.92 19.90 -2.50
C THR A 60 20.97 19.87 -3.63
N GLY A 61 20.59 20.33 -4.81
CA GLY A 61 21.39 20.19 -6.04
C GLY A 61 21.34 18.79 -6.65
N ILE A 62 20.57 17.84 -6.10
CA ILE A 62 20.38 16.49 -6.62
C ILE A 62 19.25 16.50 -7.65
N GLU A 63 19.47 15.89 -8.83
CA GLU A 63 18.49 15.80 -9.88
C GLU A 63 17.76 14.44 -9.83
N ILE A 64 16.42 14.45 -9.84
CA ILE A 64 15.60 13.23 -9.93
C ILE A 64 14.86 13.21 -11.25
N GLU A 65 14.97 12.12 -11.98
CA GLU A 65 14.20 11.84 -13.19
C GLU A 65 13.10 10.83 -12.86
N PHE A 66 11.83 11.23 -13.00
CA PHE A 66 10.67 10.40 -12.69
C PHE A 66 10.15 9.65 -13.91
N TYR A 67 9.77 8.39 -13.67
CA TYR A 67 9.13 7.52 -14.65
C TYR A 67 7.88 6.94 -14.03
N THR A 68 6.74 7.03 -14.71
CA THR A 68 5.50 6.36 -14.29
C THR A 68 5.25 5.16 -15.18
N ASN A 69 5.17 3.98 -14.57
CA ASN A 69 4.86 2.73 -15.27
C ASN A 69 4.22 1.75 -14.27
N THR A 70 3.07 1.19 -14.65
CA THR A 70 2.29 0.23 -13.85
C THR A 70 2.22 -1.15 -14.49
N GLU A 71 3.02 -1.42 -15.54
CA GLU A 71 3.08 -2.73 -16.17
C GLU A 71 3.69 -3.75 -15.21
N GLU A 72 3.02 -4.85 -15.01
CA GLU A 72 3.32 -5.90 -14.03
C GLU A 72 4.76 -6.45 -14.10
N ASN A 73 5.33 -6.56 -15.30
CA ASN A 73 6.68 -7.09 -15.51
C ASN A 73 7.77 -6.02 -15.64
N HIS A 74 7.44 -4.75 -15.45
CA HIS A 74 8.37 -3.66 -15.75
C HIS A 74 9.64 -3.69 -14.88
N ILE A 75 9.51 -3.95 -13.58
CA ILE A 75 10.63 -4.08 -12.64
C ILE A 75 11.51 -5.25 -13.04
N THR A 76 10.91 -6.41 -13.37
CA THR A 76 11.62 -7.61 -13.84
C THR A 76 12.44 -7.35 -15.10
N GLU A 77 11.85 -6.65 -16.07
CA GLU A 77 12.53 -6.30 -17.31
C GLU A 77 13.72 -5.37 -17.06
N LYS A 78 13.60 -4.41 -16.15
CA LYS A 78 14.65 -3.47 -15.77
C LYS A 78 15.82 -4.17 -15.08
N TYR A 79 15.56 -5.05 -14.13
CA TYR A 79 16.62 -5.85 -13.49
C TYR A 79 17.28 -6.82 -14.49
N ALA A 80 16.52 -7.47 -15.34
CA ALA A 80 17.05 -8.35 -16.38
C ALA A 80 17.94 -7.61 -17.39
N ALA A 81 17.65 -6.34 -17.66
CA ALA A 81 18.47 -5.47 -18.50
C ALA A 81 19.72 -4.93 -17.77
N GLY A 82 19.81 -5.04 -16.44
CA GLY A 82 20.85 -4.43 -15.62
C GLY A 82 20.73 -2.91 -15.48
N GLU A 83 19.51 -2.38 -15.65
CA GLU A 83 19.20 -0.95 -15.64
C GLU A 83 18.01 -0.64 -14.73
N PRO A 84 17.99 -1.09 -13.45
CA PRO A 84 16.92 -0.72 -12.51
C PRO A 84 16.95 0.79 -12.23
N TYR A 85 15.85 1.30 -11.69
CA TYR A 85 15.82 2.67 -11.20
C TYR A 85 16.52 2.76 -9.84
N THR A 86 17.03 3.94 -9.49
CA THR A 86 17.71 4.17 -8.20
C THR A 86 16.72 4.04 -7.03
N ILE A 87 15.53 4.64 -7.19
CA ILE A 87 14.39 4.48 -6.29
C ILE A 87 13.26 3.81 -7.06
N MET A 88 12.63 2.81 -6.45
CA MET A 88 11.49 2.13 -7.06
C MET A 88 10.33 2.07 -6.06
N MET A 89 9.17 2.51 -6.51
CA MET A 89 7.93 2.27 -5.77
C MET A 89 7.45 0.86 -6.07
N MET A 90 7.41 0.03 -5.04
CA MET A 90 7.11 -1.40 -5.11
C MET A 90 5.98 -1.79 -4.16
N ASP A 91 5.25 -2.83 -4.54
CA ASP A 91 4.36 -3.55 -3.65
C ASP A 91 5.12 -4.66 -2.88
N TYR A 92 4.49 -5.25 -1.85
CA TYR A 92 5.14 -6.26 -1.01
C TYR A 92 5.77 -7.41 -1.82
N PRO A 93 5.08 -8.04 -2.78
CA PRO A 93 5.66 -9.16 -3.53
C PRO A 93 6.95 -8.78 -4.27
N ASP A 94 6.97 -7.60 -4.89
CA ASP A 94 8.17 -7.12 -5.60
C ASP A 94 9.34 -6.90 -4.64
N VAL A 95 9.09 -6.30 -3.46
CA VAL A 95 10.15 -6.12 -2.46
C VAL A 95 10.71 -7.48 -2.02
N ALA A 96 9.87 -8.47 -1.84
CA ALA A 96 10.29 -9.81 -1.46
C ALA A 96 11.09 -10.52 -2.56
N ASP A 97 10.64 -10.40 -3.81
CA ASP A 97 11.30 -11.02 -4.97
C ASP A 97 12.66 -10.39 -5.30
N TYR A 98 12.82 -9.09 -5.03
CA TYR A 98 14.06 -8.35 -5.32
C TYR A 98 14.89 -8.00 -4.10
N GLN A 99 14.57 -8.52 -2.90
CA GLN A 99 15.24 -8.23 -1.62
C GLN A 99 16.76 -8.20 -1.70
N GLU A 100 17.38 -9.17 -2.41
CA GLU A 100 18.84 -9.30 -2.52
C GLU A 100 19.53 -8.14 -3.26
N TYR A 101 18.77 -7.35 -4.02
CA TYR A 101 19.26 -6.19 -4.79
C TYR A 101 19.00 -4.86 -4.07
N LEU A 102 18.24 -4.86 -2.97
CA LEU A 102 17.77 -3.66 -2.30
C LEU A 102 18.69 -3.23 -1.16
N TYR A 103 18.73 -1.93 -0.91
CA TYR A 103 19.47 -1.33 0.19
C TYR A 103 18.78 -1.60 1.54
N ASP A 104 19.58 -1.94 2.56
CA ASP A 104 19.12 -2.14 3.94
C ASP A 104 18.88 -0.79 4.62
N LEU A 105 17.63 -0.40 4.74
CA LEU A 105 17.16 0.87 5.31
C LEU A 105 17.03 0.86 6.84
N SER A 106 17.41 -0.22 7.53
CA SER A 106 17.18 -0.43 8.97
C SER A 106 17.83 0.63 9.88
N ASN A 107 18.84 1.35 9.36
CA ASN A 107 19.59 2.35 10.13
C ASN A 107 19.18 3.80 9.82
N GLU A 108 18.19 4.01 8.97
CA GLU A 108 17.73 5.33 8.61
C GLU A 108 17.00 6.00 9.80
N LYS A 109 17.12 7.32 9.92
CA LYS A 109 16.60 8.01 11.11
C LYS A 109 15.08 8.01 11.19
N TRP A 110 14.37 7.96 10.06
CA TRP A 110 12.91 7.89 10.00
C TRP A 110 12.32 6.58 10.54
N ILE A 111 13.15 5.57 10.78
CA ILE A 111 12.74 4.33 11.47
C ILE A 111 12.11 4.63 12.82
N ALA A 112 12.66 5.61 13.55
CA ALA A 112 12.15 5.99 14.87
C ALA A 112 10.83 6.78 14.81
N ASP A 113 10.53 7.40 13.67
CA ASP A 113 9.37 8.26 13.48
C ASP A 113 8.19 7.58 12.76
N GLY A 114 8.17 6.26 12.70
CA GLY A 114 7.09 5.47 12.08
C GLY A 114 7.57 4.29 11.23
N GLY A 115 8.82 4.36 10.74
CA GLY A 115 9.39 3.31 9.90
C GLY A 115 9.47 1.94 10.56
N SER A 116 9.65 1.86 11.88
CA SER A 116 9.63 0.59 12.62
C SER A 116 8.26 -0.09 12.66
N GLN A 117 7.18 0.68 12.48
CA GLN A 117 5.81 0.16 12.50
C GLN A 117 5.31 -0.20 11.11
N TYR A 118 5.64 0.62 10.11
CA TYR A 118 5.05 0.56 8.78
C TYR A 118 6.06 0.22 7.67
N GLY A 119 7.38 0.27 7.96
CA GLY A 119 8.42 -0.12 7.00
C GLY A 119 8.38 -1.62 6.71
N LEU A 120 8.51 -1.98 5.44
CA LEU A 120 8.50 -3.38 5.04
C LEU A 120 9.76 -4.08 5.50
N THR A 121 9.60 -5.04 6.39
CA THR A 121 10.68 -5.80 7.03
C THR A 121 10.71 -7.23 6.50
N LEU A 122 11.87 -7.66 6.02
CA LEU A 122 12.16 -9.04 5.61
C LEU A 122 13.45 -9.47 6.29
N ASP A 123 13.49 -10.68 6.87
CA ASP A 123 14.68 -11.24 7.54
C ASP A 123 15.32 -10.25 8.56
N ASP A 124 14.50 -9.64 9.40
CA ASP A 124 14.88 -8.66 10.43
C ASP A 124 15.51 -7.35 9.88
N LYS A 125 15.35 -7.04 8.58
CA LYS A 125 15.84 -5.84 7.93
C LYS A 125 14.73 -5.08 7.22
N VAL A 126 14.80 -3.76 7.25
CA VAL A 126 13.86 -2.90 6.54
C VAL A 126 14.36 -2.64 5.13
N TYR A 127 13.57 -3.01 4.12
CA TYR A 127 13.85 -2.78 2.71
C TYR A 127 12.89 -1.81 2.04
N GLY A 128 11.73 -1.56 2.64
CA GLY A 128 10.72 -0.65 2.11
C GLY A 128 10.48 0.56 3.02
N PHE A 129 10.67 1.76 2.48
CA PHE A 129 10.23 3.02 3.08
C PHE A 129 8.70 3.12 2.91
N PRO A 130 7.91 3.29 3.99
CA PRO A 130 6.45 3.31 3.91
C PRO A 130 5.98 4.66 3.34
N PHE A 131 5.73 4.69 2.03
CA PHE A 131 5.38 5.94 1.35
C PHE A 131 3.95 6.41 1.66
N VAL A 132 3.01 5.48 1.77
CA VAL A 132 1.59 5.79 2.03
C VAL A 132 0.93 4.69 2.85
N ILE A 133 0.06 5.08 3.79
CA ILE A 133 -0.92 4.18 4.39
C ILE A 133 -2.19 4.25 3.56
N GLU A 134 -2.71 3.10 3.20
CA GLU A 134 -3.99 2.96 2.51
C GLU A 134 -4.91 2.02 3.29
N ALA A 135 -6.19 2.08 2.97
CA ALA A 135 -7.19 1.17 3.52
C ALA A 135 -8.11 0.67 2.42
N MET A 136 -8.59 -0.56 2.59
CA MET A 136 -9.64 -1.13 1.76
C MET A 136 -10.92 -1.33 2.56
N GLY A 137 -12.06 -1.10 1.91
CA GLY A 137 -13.37 -1.17 2.52
C GLY A 137 -14.47 -0.96 1.50
N LEU A 138 -15.60 -0.52 1.97
CA LEU A 138 -16.75 -0.19 1.13
C LEU A 138 -16.87 1.33 1.03
N ILE A 139 -16.51 1.89 -0.11
CA ILE A 139 -16.67 3.34 -0.38
C ILE A 139 -18.16 3.60 -0.56
N TYR A 140 -18.63 4.74 -0.01
CA TYR A 140 -20.03 5.14 -0.12
C TYR A 140 -20.17 6.60 -0.56
N ASN A 141 -21.26 6.87 -1.31
CA ASN A 141 -21.73 8.22 -1.63
C ASN A 141 -22.94 8.53 -0.75
N ALA A 142 -22.70 9.27 0.35
CA ALA A 142 -23.76 9.57 1.32
C ALA A 142 -24.84 10.49 0.73
N ASP A 143 -24.51 11.41 -0.18
CA ASP A 143 -25.50 12.27 -0.82
C ASP A 143 -26.52 11.45 -1.63
N ALA A 144 -26.05 10.41 -2.35
CA ALA A 144 -26.93 9.52 -3.09
C ALA A 144 -27.85 8.72 -2.17
N ILE A 145 -27.32 8.25 -1.03
CA ILE A 145 -28.09 7.52 -0.01
C ILE A 145 -29.12 8.45 0.62
N GLU A 146 -28.72 9.63 1.10
CA GLU A 146 -29.57 10.60 1.79
C GLU A 146 -30.68 11.15 0.88
N ALA A 147 -30.40 11.33 -0.41
CA ALA A 147 -31.39 11.77 -1.39
C ALA A 147 -32.59 10.80 -1.51
N ILE A 148 -32.35 9.51 -1.32
CA ILE A 148 -33.37 8.46 -1.41
C ILE A 148 -34.01 8.21 -0.04
N THR A 149 -33.18 8.08 1.00
CA THR A 149 -33.68 7.72 2.34
C THR A 149 -34.36 8.87 3.05
N GLY A 150 -33.94 10.12 2.74
CA GLY A 150 -34.39 11.34 3.44
C GLY A 150 -33.80 11.48 4.85
N GLU A 151 -32.82 10.66 5.20
CA GLU A 151 -32.18 10.60 6.53
C GLU A 151 -30.67 10.79 6.34
N LYS A 152 -30.00 11.38 7.36
CA LYS A 152 -28.54 11.48 7.36
C LYS A 152 -27.93 10.09 7.44
N PHE A 153 -26.99 9.80 6.56
CA PHE A 153 -26.29 8.52 6.55
C PHE A 153 -25.21 8.47 7.65
N ASP A 154 -25.26 7.40 8.44
CA ASP A 154 -24.18 7.01 9.36
C ASP A 154 -23.91 5.51 9.12
N TRP A 155 -22.74 5.17 8.62
CA TRP A 155 -22.38 3.80 8.29
C TRP A 155 -22.46 2.84 9.49
N LYS A 156 -22.32 3.36 10.72
CA LYS A 156 -22.38 2.58 11.96
C LYS A 156 -23.74 1.92 12.18
N ASP A 157 -24.80 2.51 11.61
CA ASP A 157 -26.16 1.94 11.66
C ASP A 157 -26.32 0.74 10.72
N TYR A 158 -25.31 0.48 9.84
CA TYR A 158 -25.33 -0.54 8.78
C TYR A 158 -24.07 -1.40 8.78
N SER A 159 -23.53 -1.67 9.97
CA SER A 159 -22.24 -2.37 10.13
C SER A 159 -22.33 -3.90 10.16
N ASP A 160 -23.54 -4.47 10.09
CA ASP A 160 -23.79 -5.91 9.92
C ASP A 160 -24.52 -6.22 8.61
N LEU A 161 -24.50 -7.49 8.18
CA LEU A 161 -25.04 -7.88 6.89
C LEU A 161 -26.56 -7.65 6.78
N GLU A 162 -27.32 -7.87 7.85
CA GLU A 162 -28.79 -7.73 7.85
C GLU A 162 -29.19 -6.26 7.71
N SER A 163 -28.60 -5.38 8.50
CA SER A 163 -28.85 -3.92 8.45
C SER A 163 -28.40 -3.33 7.12
N PHE A 164 -27.25 -3.77 6.59
CA PHE A 164 -26.75 -3.34 5.29
C PHE A 164 -27.68 -3.77 4.15
N LYS A 165 -28.11 -5.02 4.13
CA LYS A 165 -29.08 -5.51 3.13
C LYS A 165 -30.41 -4.77 3.21
N SER A 166 -30.88 -4.46 4.42
CA SER A 166 -32.08 -3.63 4.63
C SER A 166 -31.94 -2.22 4.03
N LEU A 167 -30.73 -1.62 4.10
CA LEU A 167 -30.46 -0.35 3.42
C LEU A 167 -30.50 -0.51 1.91
N LEU A 168 -29.86 -1.54 1.37
CA LEU A 168 -29.88 -1.80 -0.08
C LEU A 168 -31.33 -1.99 -0.61
N ASP A 169 -32.17 -2.75 0.12
CA ASP A 169 -33.58 -2.90 -0.22
C ASP A 169 -34.31 -1.55 -0.21
N LYS A 170 -34.04 -0.67 0.79
CA LYS A 170 -34.63 0.67 0.88
C LYS A 170 -34.18 1.56 -0.30
N LEU A 171 -32.94 1.45 -0.75
CA LEU A 171 -32.44 2.16 -1.92
C LEU A 171 -33.10 1.67 -3.21
N VAL A 172 -33.28 0.36 -3.36
CA VAL A 172 -33.99 -0.24 -4.50
C VAL A 172 -35.46 0.21 -4.54
N ASP A 173 -36.16 0.15 -3.41
CA ASP A 173 -37.56 0.61 -3.30
C ASP A 173 -37.67 2.12 -3.59
N GLY A 174 -36.64 2.89 -3.31
CA GLY A 174 -36.54 4.32 -3.58
C GLY A 174 -36.13 4.68 -5.01
N GLY A 175 -35.85 3.69 -5.87
CA GLY A 175 -35.57 3.87 -7.29
C GLY A 175 -34.13 3.69 -7.76
N MET A 176 -33.18 3.36 -6.85
CA MET A 176 -31.81 2.96 -7.19
C MET A 176 -31.78 1.44 -7.37
N GLU A 177 -32.08 0.95 -8.58
CA GLU A 177 -32.28 -0.50 -8.85
C GLU A 177 -31.07 -1.37 -8.50
N THR A 178 -29.87 -0.81 -8.56
CA THR A 178 -28.59 -1.52 -8.38
C THR A 178 -27.60 -0.65 -7.60
N PRO A 179 -27.72 -0.61 -6.27
CA PRO A 179 -26.96 0.34 -5.42
C PRO A 179 -25.48 0.00 -5.23
N VAL A 180 -24.95 -1.11 -5.79
CA VAL A 180 -23.58 -1.55 -5.62
C VAL A 180 -22.87 -1.62 -6.97
N ALA A 181 -21.61 -1.16 -7.04
CA ALA A 181 -20.69 -1.45 -8.12
C ALA A 181 -19.66 -2.49 -7.66
N LEU A 182 -19.30 -3.45 -8.50
CA LEU A 182 -18.26 -4.44 -8.21
C LEU A 182 -17.30 -4.51 -9.40
N ASN A 183 -15.99 -4.37 -9.15
CA ASN A 183 -14.97 -4.50 -10.20
C ASN A 183 -14.87 -5.95 -10.68
N GLN A 184 -14.51 -6.11 -11.95
CA GLN A 184 -14.17 -7.42 -12.52
C GLN A 184 -12.65 -7.70 -12.52
N ASP A 185 -11.83 -6.68 -12.26
CA ASP A 185 -10.38 -6.78 -12.30
C ASP A 185 -9.89 -7.82 -11.30
N ASP A 186 -8.95 -8.65 -11.74
CA ASP A 186 -8.42 -9.77 -10.95
C ASP A 186 -7.77 -9.29 -9.63
N TRP A 187 -6.95 -8.24 -9.68
CA TRP A 187 -6.34 -7.64 -8.49
C TRP A 187 -7.38 -7.10 -7.50
N SER A 188 -8.46 -6.49 -8.00
CA SER A 188 -9.52 -5.95 -7.15
C SER A 188 -10.30 -7.07 -6.45
N LEU A 189 -10.66 -8.11 -7.20
CA LEU A 189 -11.37 -9.27 -6.65
C LEU A 189 -10.50 -10.07 -5.69
N ALA A 190 -9.26 -10.38 -6.06
CA ALA A 190 -8.39 -11.26 -5.27
C ALA A 190 -7.82 -10.58 -4.03
N SER A 191 -7.23 -9.39 -4.19
CA SER A 191 -6.49 -8.74 -3.09
C SER A 191 -7.34 -7.81 -2.25
N HIS A 192 -8.37 -7.15 -2.82
CA HIS A 192 -9.17 -6.18 -2.07
C HIS A 192 -10.46 -6.79 -1.54
N VAL A 193 -11.27 -7.41 -2.42
CA VAL A 193 -12.53 -8.01 -1.96
C VAL A 193 -12.25 -9.30 -1.20
N PHE A 194 -11.63 -10.27 -1.84
CA PHE A 194 -11.36 -11.58 -1.24
C PHE A 194 -10.21 -11.52 -0.21
N GLY A 195 -9.29 -10.57 -0.34
CA GLY A 195 -8.21 -10.34 0.62
C GLY A 195 -8.68 -10.13 2.05
N GLN A 196 -9.92 -9.67 2.24
CA GLN A 196 -10.58 -9.62 3.55
C GLN A 196 -10.56 -10.99 4.27
N ALA A 197 -10.64 -12.10 3.52
CA ALA A 197 -10.58 -13.44 4.09
C ALA A 197 -9.27 -13.72 4.85
N TYR A 198 -8.20 -13.08 4.48
CA TYR A 198 -6.88 -13.23 5.13
C TYR A 198 -6.70 -12.27 6.32
N CYS A 199 -7.33 -11.11 6.27
CA CYS A 199 -7.20 -10.03 7.24
C CYS A 199 -8.23 -10.13 8.38
N ALA A 200 -9.45 -10.57 8.06
CA ALA A 200 -10.58 -10.68 8.97
C ALA A 200 -10.47 -11.90 9.89
N ARG A 201 -9.47 -11.89 10.78
CA ARG A 201 -9.20 -13.07 11.63
C ARG A 201 -9.12 -12.66 13.09
N GLU A 202 -9.80 -13.43 13.95
CA GLU A 202 -9.78 -13.29 15.41
C GLU A 202 -9.88 -11.81 15.87
N ASP A 203 -8.76 -11.25 16.33
CA ASP A 203 -8.67 -9.86 16.80
C ASP A 203 -8.21 -8.86 15.73
N GLY A 204 -8.04 -9.31 14.47
CA GLY A 204 -7.56 -8.48 13.37
C GLY A 204 -6.05 -8.20 13.38
N SER A 205 -5.29 -8.95 14.19
CA SER A 205 -3.84 -8.81 14.31
C SER A 205 -3.08 -9.49 13.18
N GLU A 206 -1.82 -9.10 13.02
CA GLU A 206 -0.87 -9.78 12.13
C GLU A 206 -0.71 -11.25 12.48
N GLU A 207 -0.58 -11.59 13.78
CA GLU A 207 -0.43 -12.97 14.23
C GLU A 207 -1.61 -13.85 13.81
N ALA A 208 -2.83 -13.38 13.97
CA ALA A 208 -4.04 -14.10 13.58
C ALA A 208 -4.13 -14.31 12.06
N SER A 209 -3.78 -13.29 11.28
CA SER A 209 -3.73 -13.34 9.83
C SER A 209 -2.71 -14.34 9.32
N LEU A 210 -1.46 -14.27 9.81
CA LEU A 210 -0.39 -15.18 9.44
C LEU A 210 -0.71 -16.64 9.83
N ALA A 211 -1.28 -16.85 11.02
CA ALA A 211 -1.68 -18.20 11.47
C ALA A 211 -2.76 -18.81 10.56
N PHE A 212 -3.68 -18.00 10.04
CA PHE A 212 -4.68 -18.48 9.09
C PHE A 212 -4.08 -18.82 7.73
N VAL A 213 -3.21 -17.95 7.20
CA VAL A 213 -2.52 -18.21 5.93
C VAL A 213 -1.64 -19.46 6.01
N ASP A 214 -0.98 -19.69 7.13
CA ASP A 214 -0.21 -20.91 7.34
C ASP A 214 -1.09 -22.17 7.32
N LYS A 215 -2.32 -22.10 7.89
CA LYS A 215 -3.29 -23.20 7.77
C LYS A 215 -3.70 -23.43 6.30
N LEU A 216 -3.87 -22.37 5.50
CA LEU A 216 -4.15 -22.49 4.06
C LEU A 216 -3.02 -23.20 3.32
N LYS A 217 -1.77 -22.74 3.51
CA LYS A 217 -0.56 -23.32 2.89
C LYS A 217 -0.35 -24.78 3.27
N ASN A 218 -0.66 -25.14 4.51
CA ASN A 218 -0.55 -26.53 5.01
C ASN A 218 -1.76 -27.41 4.63
N GLY A 219 -2.81 -26.85 4.05
CA GLY A 219 -4.07 -27.54 3.74
C GLY A 219 -4.87 -27.95 4.97
N GLU A 220 -4.70 -27.22 6.07
CA GLU A 220 -5.37 -27.44 7.36
C GLU A 220 -6.59 -26.52 7.54
N ALA A 221 -6.77 -25.50 6.67
CA ALA A 221 -7.92 -24.62 6.71
C ALA A 221 -9.18 -25.34 6.20
N ASP A 222 -10.25 -25.32 7.01
CA ASP A 222 -11.58 -25.83 6.63
C ASP A 222 -12.49 -24.65 6.23
N LEU A 223 -12.29 -24.12 5.01
CA LEU A 223 -13.02 -22.98 4.51
C LEU A 223 -14.53 -23.19 4.49
N ALA A 224 -14.99 -24.42 4.27
CA ALA A 224 -16.42 -24.74 4.24
C ALA A 224 -17.12 -24.50 5.60
N ASN A 225 -16.39 -24.63 6.71
CA ASN A 225 -16.91 -24.43 8.05
C ASN A 225 -16.30 -23.20 8.76
N ASP A 226 -15.44 -22.43 8.07
CA ASP A 226 -14.85 -21.21 8.61
C ASP A 226 -15.89 -20.08 8.60
N LYS A 227 -16.20 -19.53 9.76
CA LYS A 227 -17.26 -18.51 9.91
C LYS A 227 -16.92 -17.20 9.23
N ASP A 228 -15.69 -16.71 9.42
CA ASP A 228 -15.26 -15.42 8.88
C ASP A 228 -15.17 -15.48 7.37
N PHE A 229 -14.67 -16.59 6.82
CA PHE A 229 -14.71 -16.85 5.38
C PHE A 229 -16.13 -16.86 4.82
N ASN A 230 -17.06 -17.58 5.49
CA ASN A 230 -18.43 -17.64 5.04
C ASN A 230 -19.16 -16.30 5.17
N ALA A 231 -18.86 -15.48 6.20
CA ALA A 231 -19.39 -14.13 6.33
C ALA A 231 -18.97 -13.23 5.16
N LEU A 232 -17.70 -13.33 4.73
CA LEU A 232 -17.25 -12.63 3.52
C LEU A 232 -17.98 -13.12 2.27
N MET A 233 -18.11 -14.43 2.10
CA MET A 233 -18.80 -14.99 0.93
C MET A 233 -20.28 -14.61 0.88
N ASP A 234 -20.96 -14.52 2.02
CA ASP A 234 -22.34 -14.05 2.12
C ASP A 234 -22.45 -12.56 1.74
N LEU A 235 -21.47 -11.74 2.10
CA LEU A 235 -21.40 -10.33 1.66
C LEU A 235 -21.13 -10.23 0.15
N ILE A 236 -20.22 -11.04 -0.39
CA ILE A 236 -19.97 -11.07 -1.85
C ILE A 236 -21.25 -11.46 -2.61
N ASP A 237 -22.03 -12.42 -2.11
CA ASP A 237 -23.32 -12.79 -2.71
C ASP A 237 -24.30 -11.59 -2.69
N VAL A 238 -24.31 -10.80 -1.61
CA VAL A 238 -25.09 -9.55 -1.54
C VAL A 238 -24.57 -8.54 -2.56
N PHE A 239 -23.26 -8.34 -2.66
CA PHE A 239 -22.72 -7.44 -3.68
C PHE A 239 -23.15 -7.87 -5.09
N MET A 240 -23.12 -9.15 -5.41
CA MET A 240 -23.57 -9.67 -6.71
C MET A 240 -25.07 -9.46 -6.94
N GLU A 241 -25.92 -9.66 -5.94
CA GLU A 241 -27.37 -9.47 -6.01
C GLU A 241 -27.74 -8.02 -6.39
N TYR A 242 -27.00 -7.04 -5.82
CA TYR A 242 -27.28 -5.61 -5.98
C TYR A 242 -26.32 -4.90 -6.95
N ASN A 243 -25.45 -5.64 -7.66
CA ASN A 243 -24.46 -5.09 -8.58
C ASN A 243 -25.13 -4.46 -9.83
N ILE A 244 -24.65 -3.27 -10.21
CA ILE A 244 -25.10 -2.58 -11.42
C ILE A 244 -24.85 -3.41 -12.69
N ASN A 245 -23.81 -4.24 -12.70
CA ASN A 245 -23.46 -5.12 -13.80
C ASN A 245 -23.85 -6.60 -13.53
N LYS A 246 -24.87 -6.87 -12.70
CA LYS A 246 -25.24 -8.24 -12.30
C LYS A 246 -25.58 -9.18 -13.45
N ASP A 247 -26.04 -8.66 -14.59
CA ASP A 247 -26.37 -9.47 -15.78
C ASP A 247 -25.11 -9.82 -16.61
N ASP A 248 -24.02 -9.05 -16.47
CA ASP A 248 -22.71 -9.29 -17.10
C ASP A 248 -21.60 -8.76 -16.18
N PRO A 249 -21.28 -9.43 -15.07
CA PRO A 249 -20.35 -8.93 -14.05
C PRO A 249 -18.93 -8.73 -14.55
N LEU A 250 -18.55 -9.40 -15.64
CA LEU A 250 -17.22 -9.28 -16.24
C LEU A 250 -17.10 -8.13 -17.25
N SER A 251 -18.13 -7.32 -17.43
CA SER A 251 -18.08 -6.09 -18.25
C SER A 251 -17.74 -4.84 -17.45
N ALA A 252 -17.77 -4.91 -16.11
CA ALA A 252 -17.48 -3.78 -15.23
C ALA A 252 -16.01 -3.38 -15.29
N THR A 253 -15.72 -2.11 -15.56
CA THR A 253 -14.36 -1.55 -15.48
C THR A 253 -14.23 -0.63 -14.27
N TYR A 254 -13.00 -0.43 -13.82
CA TYR A 254 -12.71 0.51 -12.73
C TYR A 254 -13.29 1.90 -13.01
N ASP A 255 -13.00 2.47 -14.18
CA ASP A 255 -13.44 3.81 -14.58
C ASP A 255 -14.98 3.93 -14.63
N MET A 256 -15.68 2.88 -15.07
CA MET A 256 -17.16 2.87 -15.07
C MET A 256 -17.70 2.92 -13.65
N ASN A 257 -17.14 2.14 -12.74
CA ASN A 257 -17.60 2.08 -11.35
C ASN A 257 -17.29 3.37 -10.58
N ASP A 258 -16.14 3.99 -10.86
CA ASP A 258 -15.78 5.31 -10.35
C ASP A 258 -16.84 6.36 -10.77
N GLU A 259 -17.16 6.46 -12.06
CA GLU A 259 -18.19 7.37 -12.56
C GLU A 259 -19.58 7.07 -11.99
N TYR A 260 -19.98 5.80 -11.83
CA TYR A 260 -21.27 5.45 -11.24
C TYR A 260 -21.38 5.87 -9.77
N LEU A 261 -20.29 5.79 -9.01
CA LEU A 261 -20.28 6.25 -7.62
C LEU A 261 -20.28 7.78 -7.55
N LYS A 262 -19.49 8.45 -8.39
CA LYS A 262 -19.40 9.92 -8.47
C LYS A 262 -20.75 10.56 -8.76
N ASP A 263 -21.47 10.06 -9.76
CA ASP A 263 -22.75 10.62 -10.20
C ASP A 263 -23.96 10.16 -9.37
N GLY A 264 -23.73 9.26 -8.40
CA GLY A 264 -24.77 8.70 -7.52
C GLY A 264 -25.67 7.67 -8.20
N THR A 265 -25.26 7.09 -9.33
CA THR A 265 -25.94 5.95 -9.96
C THR A 265 -25.90 4.72 -9.07
N VAL A 266 -24.78 4.54 -8.35
CA VAL A 266 -24.65 3.57 -7.25
C VAL A 266 -24.35 4.29 -5.93
N ALA A 267 -24.64 3.62 -4.83
CA ALA A 267 -24.37 4.13 -3.49
C ALA A 267 -23.07 3.59 -2.89
N PHE A 268 -22.63 2.39 -3.32
CA PHE A 268 -21.52 1.66 -2.72
C PHE A 268 -20.59 1.05 -3.76
N TRP A 269 -19.27 1.06 -3.44
CA TRP A 269 -18.23 0.46 -4.25
C TRP A 269 -17.15 -0.18 -3.37
N PRO A 270 -16.99 -1.52 -3.36
CA PRO A 270 -15.84 -2.18 -2.72
C PRO A 270 -14.53 -1.76 -3.39
N ASN A 271 -13.74 -0.92 -2.71
CA ASN A 271 -12.48 -0.38 -3.22
C ASN A 271 -11.64 0.16 -2.03
N GLY A 272 -10.71 1.06 -2.26
CA GLY A 272 -9.84 1.60 -1.22
C GLY A 272 -9.60 3.10 -1.32
N SER A 273 -8.82 3.61 -0.38
CA SER A 273 -8.53 5.04 -0.22
C SER A 273 -7.78 5.69 -1.38
N TRP A 274 -7.27 4.90 -2.32
CA TRP A 274 -6.65 5.38 -3.56
C TRP A 274 -7.66 5.93 -4.58
N ALA A 275 -8.94 5.58 -4.46
CA ALA A 275 -10.01 6.08 -5.32
C ALA A 275 -10.40 7.53 -4.93
N THR A 276 -9.46 8.45 -4.94
CA THR A 276 -9.64 9.84 -4.46
C THR A 276 -10.53 10.68 -5.36
N ASP A 277 -10.65 10.31 -6.64
CA ASP A 277 -11.43 11.05 -7.65
C ASP A 277 -12.93 11.05 -7.34
N VAL A 278 -13.42 10.10 -6.54
CA VAL A 278 -14.85 10.08 -6.11
C VAL A 278 -15.29 11.34 -5.39
N SER A 279 -14.34 12.11 -4.81
CA SER A 279 -14.64 13.37 -4.15
C SER A 279 -14.75 14.59 -5.10
N GLU A 280 -14.54 14.41 -6.40
CA GLU A 280 -14.66 15.53 -7.37
C GLU A 280 -16.07 16.09 -7.49
N LEU A 281 -17.11 15.28 -7.28
CA LEU A 281 -18.51 15.68 -7.42
C LEU A 281 -19.23 15.89 -6.08
N THR A 282 -18.72 15.32 -4.98
CA THR A 282 -19.30 15.49 -3.66
C THR A 282 -18.26 15.36 -2.56
N ASP A 283 -18.35 16.20 -1.53
CA ASP A 283 -17.54 16.10 -0.32
C ASP A 283 -18.13 15.10 0.71
N ASN A 284 -19.32 14.54 0.44
CA ASN A 284 -20.03 13.63 1.34
C ASN A 284 -19.82 12.16 0.94
N VAL A 285 -18.55 11.81 0.74
CA VAL A 285 -18.09 10.45 0.49
C VAL A 285 -17.22 9.97 1.66
N GLY A 286 -17.16 8.67 1.85
CA GLY A 286 -16.29 8.06 2.84
C GLY A 286 -16.10 6.58 2.56
N ILE A 287 -15.37 5.92 3.45
CA ILE A 287 -15.15 4.49 3.41
C ILE A 287 -15.63 3.88 4.74
N MET A 288 -16.28 2.74 4.66
CA MET A 288 -16.71 1.98 5.83
C MET A 288 -16.10 0.58 5.81
N PRO A 289 -15.94 -0.04 6.98
CA PRO A 289 -15.63 -1.46 7.06
C PRO A 289 -16.66 -2.31 6.31
N TYR A 290 -16.24 -3.49 5.85
CA TYR A 290 -17.19 -4.43 5.25
C TYR A 290 -18.20 -4.91 6.30
N PRO A 291 -19.51 -4.79 6.05
CA PRO A 291 -20.57 -5.20 6.97
C PRO A 291 -20.71 -6.73 7.02
N MET A 292 -19.72 -7.38 7.63
CA MET A 292 -19.62 -8.85 7.74
C MET A 292 -19.88 -9.30 9.17
N ASP A 293 -20.64 -10.38 9.33
CA ASP A 293 -20.91 -11.00 10.63
C ASP A 293 -19.78 -11.98 11.02
N THR A 294 -18.56 -11.45 11.18
CA THR A 294 -17.40 -12.25 11.63
C THR A 294 -17.54 -12.65 13.10
N GLU A 295 -16.79 -13.65 13.53
CA GLU A 295 -16.92 -14.23 14.88
C GLU A 295 -16.73 -13.15 15.98
N ASN A 296 -15.82 -12.20 15.76
CA ASN A 296 -15.48 -11.15 16.73
C ASN A 296 -15.93 -9.73 16.29
N ASN A 297 -16.66 -9.60 15.19
CA ASN A 297 -17.10 -8.34 14.58
C ASN A 297 -15.98 -7.31 14.35
N VAL A 298 -14.72 -7.75 14.27
CA VAL A 298 -13.56 -6.87 14.13
C VAL A 298 -13.64 -6.13 12.81
N ASN A 299 -13.97 -6.82 11.73
CA ASN A 299 -14.01 -6.26 10.38
C ASN A 299 -15.22 -5.37 10.10
N SER A 300 -16.28 -5.46 10.87
CA SER A 300 -17.44 -4.58 10.72
C SER A 300 -17.27 -3.22 11.44
N GLN A 301 -16.19 -3.05 12.20
CA GLN A 301 -15.90 -1.86 12.98
C GLN A 301 -14.55 -1.22 12.63
N ASN A 302 -13.64 -1.95 11.98
CA ASN A 302 -12.29 -1.52 11.70
C ASN A 302 -11.95 -1.71 10.22
N LEU A 303 -11.21 -0.77 9.64
CA LEU A 303 -10.74 -0.88 8.28
C LEU A 303 -9.49 -1.76 8.19
N VAL A 304 -9.42 -2.59 7.15
CA VAL A 304 -8.16 -3.21 6.77
C VAL A 304 -7.25 -2.12 6.19
N SER A 305 -6.15 -1.82 6.90
CA SER A 305 -5.25 -0.73 6.54
C SER A 305 -3.79 -1.09 6.80
N GLY A 306 -2.89 -0.49 6.01
CA GLY A 306 -1.46 -0.71 6.12
C GLY A 306 -0.68 0.14 5.13
N ALA A 307 0.64 0.13 5.25
CA ALA A 307 1.50 0.74 4.24
C ALA A 307 1.54 -0.18 3.01
N THR A 308 1.17 0.34 1.86
CA THR A 308 0.98 -0.44 0.62
C THR A 308 2.05 -0.19 -0.41
N LYS A 309 2.42 1.08 -0.63
CA LYS A 309 3.48 1.45 -1.56
C LYS A 309 4.77 1.73 -0.80
N MET A 310 5.79 0.97 -1.12
CA MET A 310 7.12 1.07 -0.52
C MET A 310 8.08 1.74 -1.49
N LEU A 311 8.83 2.75 -1.02
CA LEU A 311 9.99 3.20 -1.77
C LEU A 311 11.19 2.34 -1.38
N THR A 312 11.81 1.73 -2.38
CA THR A 312 13.02 0.92 -2.22
C THR A 312 14.19 1.61 -2.91
N VAL A 313 15.40 1.33 -2.46
CA VAL A 313 16.63 1.85 -3.05
C VAL A 313 17.43 0.69 -3.62
N ASP A 314 17.80 0.78 -4.91
CA ASP A 314 18.65 -0.23 -5.54
C ASP A 314 20.08 -0.15 -5.00
N ALA A 315 20.59 -1.26 -4.48
CA ALA A 315 21.96 -1.40 -3.98
C ALA A 315 22.89 -2.13 -4.94
N ALA A 316 22.35 -2.86 -5.93
CA ALA A 316 23.13 -3.75 -6.77
C ALA A 316 23.75 -3.05 -7.99
N TYR A 317 23.04 -2.08 -8.57
CA TYR A 317 23.44 -1.42 -9.81
C TYR A 317 23.64 0.09 -9.63
N SER A 318 23.06 0.70 -8.62
CA SER A 318 23.25 2.12 -8.30
C SER A 318 24.61 2.37 -7.64
N THR A 319 25.26 3.47 -8.00
CA THR A 319 26.54 3.87 -7.36
C THR A 319 26.33 4.30 -5.91
N GLU A 320 27.40 4.34 -5.10
CA GLU A 320 27.31 4.81 -3.72
C GLU A 320 26.78 6.24 -3.61
N GLU A 321 27.12 7.12 -4.57
CA GLU A 321 26.60 8.48 -4.62
C GLU A 321 25.10 8.52 -4.91
N GLN A 322 24.64 7.66 -5.82
CA GLN A 322 23.20 7.53 -6.13
C GLN A 322 22.42 6.98 -4.95
N GLN A 323 22.95 5.96 -4.26
CA GLN A 323 22.33 5.41 -3.05
C GLN A 323 22.21 6.49 -1.96
N LYS A 324 23.27 7.25 -1.70
CA LYS A 324 23.25 8.36 -0.73
C LYS A 324 22.27 9.46 -1.13
N ALA A 325 22.19 9.79 -2.42
CA ALA A 325 21.24 10.77 -2.93
C ALA A 325 19.78 10.29 -2.78
N ALA A 326 19.55 8.99 -2.98
CA ALA A 326 18.25 8.39 -2.73
C ALA A 326 17.85 8.44 -1.24
N LEU A 327 18.77 8.11 -0.33
CA LEU A 327 18.53 8.21 1.11
C LEU A 327 18.26 9.66 1.56
N GLU A 328 18.98 10.64 0.98
CA GLU A 328 18.71 12.07 1.21
C GLU A 328 17.29 12.46 0.75
N PHE A 329 16.82 11.92 -0.36
CA PHE A 329 15.46 12.18 -0.81
C PHE A 329 14.41 11.57 0.12
N LEU A 330 14.60 10.33 0.62
CA LEU A 330 13.71 9.72 1.60
C LEU A 330 13.67 10.54 2.91
N ASP A 331 14.83 10.98 3.39
CA ASP A 331 14.93 11.86 4.55
C ASP A 331 14.22 13.21 4.32
N TRP A 332 14.39 13.79 3.13
CA TRP A 332 13.76 15.04 2.76
C TRP A 332 12.24 14.93 2.73
N LEU A 333 11.68 13.82 2.24
CA LEU A 333 10.23 13.58 2.28
C LEU A 333 9.69 13.59 3.72
N VAL A 334 10.46 13.07 4.69
CA VAL A 334 10.01 12.93 6.08
C VAL A 334 10.21 14.21 6.90
N TYR A 335 11.30 14.94 6.66
CA TYR A 335 11.75 16.03 7.58
C TYR A 335 11.72 17.41 6.98
N ASN A 336 11.54 17.55 5.66
CA ASN A 336 11.44 18.86 5.01
C ASN A 336 9.96 19.27 4.88
N ASP A 337 9.69 20.57 5.07
CA ASP A 337 8.33 21.11 4.99
C ASP A 337 7.70 20.89 3.59
N CYS A 338 8.48 21.01 2.50
CA CYS A 338 8.01 20.78 1.13
C CYS A 338 7.70 19.29 0.91
N GLY A 339 8.57 18.38 1.40
CA GLY A 339 8.33 16.94 1.31
C GLY A 339 7.08 16.49 2.07
N GLN A 340 6.91 16.97 3.31
CA GLN A 340 5.72 16.70 4.12
C GLN A 340 4.44 17.23 3.46
N LYS A 341 4.50 18.47 2.95
CA LYS A 341 3.39 19.10 2.23
C LYS A 341 3.04 18.35 0.95
N PHE A 342 4.04 17.91 0.20
CA PHE A 342 3.82 17.10 -0.99
C PHE A 342 3.01 15.85 -0.68
N MET A 343 3.42 15.09 0.34
CA MET A 343 2.73 13.85 0.70
C MET A 343 1.28 14.11 1.13
N VAL A 344 1.03 15.06 2.03
CA VAL A 344 -0.28 15.21 2.66
C VAL A 344 -1.17 16.22 1.95
N ASP A 345 -0.68 17.45 1.71
CA ASP A 345 -1.53 18.51 1.14
C ASP A 345 -1.71 18.33 -0.39
N THR A 346 -0.61 18.02 -1.10
CA THR A 346 -0.63 17.94 -2.57
C THR A 346 -1.20 16.62 -3.06
N CYS A 347 -0.72 15.50 -2.49
CA CYS A 347 -1.10 14.16 -2.94
C CYS A 347 -2.20 13.51 -2.06
N SER A 348 -2.66 14.18 -1.01
CA SER A 348 -3.66 13.67 -0.06
C SER A 348 -3.33 12.28 0.51
N LEU A 349 -2.05 11.96 0.68
CA LEU A 349 -1.61 10.69 1.23
C LEU A 349 -1.75 10.67 2.75
N ILE A 350 -1.99 9.49 3.29
CA ILE A 350 -1.94 9.26 4.73
C ILE A 350 -0.52 8.84 5.06
N THR A 351 0.20 9.69 5.79
CA THR A 351 1.60 9.44 6.13
C THR A 351 1.75 8.40 7.24
N ALA A 352 2.80 7.58 7.13
CA ALA A 352 3.24 6.64 8.16
C ALA A 352 4.04 7.32 9.30
N PHE A 353 4.46 8.58 9.11
CA PHE A 353 5.43 9.24 9.98
C PHE A 353 4.77 10.12 11.04
N SER A 354 5.10 9.84 12.30
CA SER A 354 4.52 10.50 13.48
C SER A 354 4.91 11.96 13.66
N ASN A 355 5.99 12.41 13.01
CA ASN A 355 6.45 13.80 13.00
C ASN A 355 5.67 14.70 12.01
N ASN A 356 4.79 14.14 11.19
CA ASN A 356 3.90 14.88 10.32
C ASN A 356 2.47 14.88 10.90
N GLU A 357 2.04 16.02 11.45
CA GLU A 357 0.71 16.17 12.06
C GLU A 357 -0.37 16.66 11.07
N GLN A 358 -0.01 16.85 9.80
CA GLN A 358 -0.95 17.28 8.76
C GLN A 358 -2.00 16.19 8.50
N LYS A 359 -3.17 16.62 8.04
CA LYS A 359 -4.26 15.72 7.65
C LYS A 359 -4.59 15.95 6.18
N PRO A 360 -4.82 14.88 5.41
CA PRO A 360 -5.26 15.03 4.04
C PRO A 360 -6.62 15.75 3.97
N GLU A 361 -6.79 16.63 2.99
CA GLU A 361 -8.04 17.38 2.78
C GLU A 361 -9.09 16.57 2.00
N ALA A 362 -8.65 15.63 1.14
CA ALA A 362 -9.58 14.78 0.39
C ALA A 362 -10.48 13.96 1.34
N PRO A 363 -11.81 14.03 1.20
CA PRO A 363 -12.75 13.41 2.14
C PRO A 363 -12.49 11.91 2.40
N LEU A 364 -12.17 11.15 1.35
CA LEU A 364 -11.90 9.73 1.47
C LEU A 364 -10.63 9.45 2.28
N SER A 365 -9.53 10.14 1.96
CA SER A 365 -8.28 10.02 2.72
C SER A 365 -8.43 10.49 4.16
N ALA A 366 -9.19 11.58 4.39
CA ALA A 366 -9.48 12.09 5.72
C ALA A 366 -10.28 11.08 6.56
N SER A 367 -11.24 10.38 5.94
CA SER A 367 -12.01 9.31 6.58
C SER A 367 -11.10 8.16 7.05
N VAL A 368 -10.20 7.68 6.19
CA VAL A 368 -9.23 6.62 6.55
C VAL A 368 -8.25 7.09 7.63
N ALA A 369 -7.75 8.33 7.53
CA ALA A 369 -6.83 8.88 8.52
C ALA A 369 -7.43 8.89 9.94
N ASP A 370 -8.75 9.10 10.07
CA ASP A 370 -9.44 9.04 11.34
C ASP A 370 -9.50 7.60 11.89
N PHE A 371 -9.75 6.58 11.07
CA PHE A 371 -9.68 5.17 11.50
C PHE A 371 -8.26 4.81 11.98
N VAL A 372 -7.24 5.12 11.20
CA VAL A 372 -5.83 4.85 11.55
C VAL A 372 -5.46 5.54 12.86
N LYS A 373 -5.81 6.81 13.02
CA LYS A 373 -5.52 7.60 14.23
C LYS A 373 -6.20 7.05 15.49
N ASN A 374 -7.42 6.51 15.35
CA ASN A 374 -8.18 5.94 16.46
C ASN A 374 -7.73 4.52 16.81
N GLY A 375 -6.82 3.90 16.01
CA GLY A 375 -6.45 2.51 16.16
C GLY A 375 -7.56 1.55 15.71
N GLU A 376 -8.49 2.01 14.89
CA GLU A 376 -9.60 1.25 14.31
C GLU A 376 -9.15 0.58 13.00
N SER A 377 -8.03 -0.17 13.08
CA SER A 377 -7.36 -0.82 11.95
C SER A 377 -7.25 -2.31 12.16
N VAL A 378 -7.42 -3.07 11.09
CA VAL A 378 -7.12 -4.48 10.97
C VAL A 378 -5.87 -4.63 10.12
N TYR A 379 -5.00 -5.57 10.49
CA TYR A 379 -3.77 -5.84 9.74
C TYR A 379 -4.07 -6.22 8.30
N TRP A 380 -3.40 -5.56 7.37
CA TRP A 380 -3.49 -5.87 5.96
C TRP A 380 -2.43 -6.91 5.57
N TYR A 381 -2.86 -8.15 5.32
CA TYR A 381 -1.98 -9.17 4.81
C TYR A 381 -1.61 -8.89 3.34
N GLN A 382 -0.35 -8.62 3.07
CA GLN A 382 0.17 -8.27 1.74
C GLN A 382 1.19 -9.30 1.20
N ALA A 383 1.63 -10.26 2.02
CA ALA A 383 2.62 -11.28 1.66
C ALA A 383 2.02 -12.41 0.80
N MET A 384 1.22 -12.04 -0.18
CA MET A 384 0.62 -12.99 -1.12
C MET A 384 1.65 -13.42 -2.17
N PRO A 385 1.57 -14.67 -2.68
CA PRO A 385 2.37 -15.06 -3.83
C PRO A 385 2.17 -14.12 -5.02
N SER A 386 3.19 -13.92 -5.84
CA SER A 386 3.16 -12.98 -6.99
C SER A 386 2.09 -13.32 -8.03
N ASP A 387 1.67 -14.60 -8.14
CA ASP A 387 0.59 -15.05 -9.03
C ASP A 387 -0.81 -14.98 -8.40
N HIS A 388 -0.93 -14.52 -7.13
CA HIS A 388 -2.21 -14.54 -6.40
C HIS A 388 -3.32 -13.75 -7.10
N ASN A 389 -3.04 -12.55 -7.57
CA ASN A 389 -4.05 -11.74 -8.26
C ASN A 389 -4.57 -12.45 -9.50
N THR A 390 -3.68 -12.98 -10.33
CA THR A 390 -4.05 -13.68 -11.55
C THR A 390 -4.82 -14.97 -11.29
N GLU A 391 -4.30 -15.84 -10.40
CA GLU A 391 -4.88 -17.17 -10.16
C GLU A 391 -6.17 -17.10 -9.32
N VAL A 392 -6.12 -16.40 -8.17
CA VAL A 392 -7.31 -16.28 -7.30
C VAL A 392 -8.33 -15.32 -7.92
N GLY A 393 -7.89 -14.24 -8.59
CA GLY A 393 -8.78 -13.37 -9.34
C GLY A 393 -9.58 -14.10 -10.41
N ALA A 394 -8.93 -14.99 -11.17
CA ALA A 394 -9.64 -15.84 -12.15
C ALA A 394 -10.67 -16.76 -11.49
N ILE A 395 -10.41 -17.29 -10.27
CA ILE A 395 -11.38 -18.07 -9.52
C ILE A 395 -12.58 -17.20 -9.12
N LEU A 396 -12.33 -16.00 -8.62
CA LEU A 396 -13.39 -15.06 -8.26
C LEU A 396 -14.21 -14.61 -9.48
N GLN A 397 -13.57 -14.35 -10.62
CA GLN A 397 -14.28 -14.03 -11.87
C GLN A 397 -15.23 -15.16 -12.30
N LYS A 398 -14.82 -16.43 -12.18
CA LYS A 398 -15.70 -17.56 -12.41
C LYS A 398 -16.89 -17.57 -11.43
N TYR A 399 -16.64 -17.25 -10.16
CA TYR A 399 -17.68 -17.22 -9.14
C TYR A 399 -18.70 -16.11 -9.39
N ILE A 400 -18.26 -14.87 -9.57
CA ILE A 400 -19.18 -13.75 -9.79
C ILE A 400 -19.96 -13.86 -11.12
N SER A 401 -19.40 -14.55 -12.12
CA SER A 401 -20.10 -14.85 -13.38
C SER A 401 -21.05 -16.07 -13.30
N GLY A 402 -21.08 -16.75 -12.15
CA GLY A 402 -21.91 -17.96 -11.96
C GLY A 402 -21.39 -19.19 -12.71
N ALA A 403 -20.14 -19.18 -13.18
CA ALA A 403 -19.52 -20.33 -13.85
C ALA A 403 -19.15 -21.45 -12.86
N ILE A 404 -18.89 -21.11 -11.61
CA ILE A 404 -18.67 -22.05 -10.49
C ILE A 404 -19.53 -21.65 -9.29
N ASP A 405 -19.84 -22.62 -8.44
CA ASP A 405 -20.52 -22.39 -7.17
C ASP A 405 -19.52 -22.17 -6.01
N ARG A 406 -20.03 -21.83 -4.80
CA ARG A 406 -19.22 -21.59 -3.61
C ARG A 406 -18.37 -22.81 -3.22
N SER A 407 -18.86 -24.02 -3.41
CA SER A 407 -18.12 -25.26 -3.09
C SER A 407 -16.96 -25.47 -4.05
N GLU A 408 -17.16 -25.16 -5.32
CA GLU A 408 -16.10 -25.22 -6.34
C GLU A 408 -15.07 -24.13 -6.10
N LEU A 409 -15.47 -22.89 -5.75
CA LEU A 409 -14.57 -21.81 -5.35
C LEU A 409 -13.69 -22.22 -4.16
N ILE A 410 -14.29 -22.77 -3.09
CA ILE A 410 -13.56 -23.27 -1.91
C ILE A 410 -12.51 -24.29 -2.32
N THR A 411 -12.88 -25.21 -3.22
CA THR A 411 -11.96 -26.24 -3.71
C THR A 411 -10.79 -25.62 -4.48
N GLU A 412 -11.08 -24.75 -5.45
CA GLU A 412 -10.04 -24.12 -6.27
C GLU A 412 -9.10 -23.22 -5.45
N VAL A 413 -9.62 -22.43 -4.49
CA VAL A 413 -8.79 -21.62 -3.57
C VAL A 413 -7.94 -22.49 -2.65
N THR A 414 -8.53 -23.57 -2.11
CA THR A 414 -7.78 -24.51 -1.27
C THR A 414 -6.63 -25.17 -2.03
N ASP A 415 -6.88 -25.56 -3.28
CA ASP A 415 -5.87 -26.19 -4.13
C ASP A 415 -4.78 -25.17 -4.56
N TYR A 416 -5.13 -23.91 -4.75
CA TYR A 416 -4.16 -22.84 -5.02
C TYR A 416 -3.15 -22.70 -3.89
N TRP A 417 -3.61 -22.61 -2.63
CA TRP A 417 -2.72 -22.41 -1.48
C TRP A 417 -1.86 -23.62 -1.11
N LYS A 418 -2.18 -24.81 -1.62
CA LYS A 418 -1.40 -26.05 -1.40
C LYS A 418 -0.27 -26.27 -2.41
N LYS A 419 -0.13 -25.43 -3.41
CA LYS A 419 0.94 -25.50 -4.41
C LYS A 419 2.28 -25.15 -3.79
#